data_4f9ad1df5b524cbb4a5f2c6ceea97c92
#
_entry.id   4f9ad1df5b524cbb4a5f2c6ceea97c92
#
_cell.length_a   1.000
_cell.length_b   1.000
_cell.length_c   1.000
_cell.angle_alpha   90.00
_cell.angle_beta   90.00
_cell.angle_gamma   90.00
#
_symmetry.space_group_name_H-M   'P 1'
#
loop_
_entity.id
_entity.type
_entity.pdbx_description
1 polymer ?
#
loop_
_entity_poly.entity_id
_entity_poly.type
_entity_poly.pdbx_seq_one_letter_code
_entity_poly.pdbx_strand_id
1 'polypeptide(L)'
;MEDLLNKEPVKRVSQKLKQFDKNLSVIVLDSSARTAQDAANSLNTEVGSIVKSLFLRTKNSFLLCLVAGDKRCSLNKIKKILNEKDVSMGSADQVKKITGFTIGGVSPVAHLNPLKIYIDESLSRFKNIYGAAGLSLIHI
;
A
#
# COMPACT_ATOMS: atom_id res chain seq x y z
N MET A 1 15.15 -6.06 15.72
CA MET A 1 14.74 -4.90 14.89
C MET A 1 15.47 -4.85 13.56
N GLU A 2 16.77 -5.07 13.58
CA GLU A 2 17.58 -5.11 12.36
C GLU A 2 17.07 -6.13 11.35
N ASP A 3 16.54 -7.25 11.85
CA ASP A 3 16.06 -8.32 11.01
C ASP A 3 14.87 -7.93 10.13
N LEU A 4 14.09 -6.90 10.52
CA LEU A 4 12.96 -6.45 9.73
C LEU A 4 13.42 -5.92 8.38
N LEU A 5 14.54 -5.21 8.34
CA LEU A 5 15.08 -4.64 7.11
C LEU A 5 15.65 -5.72 6.19
N ASN A 6 15.94 -6.90 6.73
CA ASN A 6 16.49 -8.03 5.97
C ASN A 6 15.41 -8.99 5.47
N LYS A 7 14.14 -8.79 5.84
CA LYS A 7 13.03 -9.60 5.31
C LYS A 7 12.88 -9.38 3.81
N GLU A 8 12.63 -10.45 3.06
CA GLU A 8 12.55 -10.39 1.59
C GLU A 8 11.58 -9.32 1.10
N PRO A 9 10.33 -9.23 1.62
CA PRO A 9 9.42 -8.21 1.11
C PRO A 9 9.94 -6.78 1.29
N VAL A 10 10.57 -6.51 2.43
CA VAL A 10 11.11 -5.17 2.74
C VAL A 10 12.30 -4.86 1.83
N LYS A 11 13.19 -5.81 1.63
CA LYS A 11 14.33 -5.65 0.72
C LYS A 11 13.87 -5.32 -0.70
N ARG A 12 12.84 -6.03 -1.17
CA ARG A 12 12.31 -5.81 -2.52
C ARG A 12 11.77 -4.39 -2.68
N VAL A 13 11.04 -3.89 -1.67
CA VAL A 13 10.54 -2.52 -1.68
C VAL A 13 11.69 -1.51 -1.65
N SER A 14 12.67 -1.72 -0.76
CA SER A 14 13.81 -0.83 -0.63
C SER A 14 14.60 -0.72 -1.94
N GLN A 15 14.83 -1.84 -2.60
CA GLN A 15 15.53 -1.88 -3.89
C GLN A 15 14.76 -1.13 -4.97
N LYS A 16 13.44 -1.31 -5.00
CA LYS A 16 12.58 -0.64 -5.99
C LYS A 16 12.56 0.88 -5.78
N LEU A 17 12.48 1.32 -4.53
CA LEU A 17 12.51 2.74 -4.21
C LEU A 17 13.79 3.40 -4.70
N LYS A 18 14.93 2.75 -4.50
CA LYS A 18 16.23 3.29 -4.90
C LYS A 18 16.38 3.39 -6.41
N GLN A 19 15.59 2.62 -7.17
CA GLN A 19 15.56 2.76 -8.63
C GLN A 19 14.87 4.06 -9.05
N PHE A 20 13.89 4.54 -8.27
CA PHE A 20 13.22 5.81 -8.54
C PHE A 20 14.04 7.00 -8.05
N ASP A 21 14.54 6.90 -6.83
CA ASP A 21 15.31 7.97 -6.18
C ASP A 21 16.15 7.34 -5.07
N LYS A 22 17.46 7.45 -5.19
CA LYS A 22 18.38 6.86 -4.21
C LYS A 22 18.30 7.51 -2.82
N ASN A 23 17.63 8.65 -2.70
CA ASN A 23 17.38 9.28 -1.40
C ASN A 23 16.16 8.73 -0.67
N LEU A 24 15.36 7.92 -1.35
CA LEU A 24 14.21 7.26 -0.72
C LEU A 24 14.65 6.05 0.09
N SER A 25 14.05 5.86 1.24
CA SER A 25 14.35 4.74 2.11
C SER A 25 13.12 4.27 2.86
N VAL A 26 13.18 3.06 3.39
CA VAL A 26 12.14 2.54 4.27
C VAL A 26 12.35 3.07 5.68
N ILE A 27 11.26 3.22 6.41
CA ILE A 27 11.26 3.74 7.78
C ILE A 27 10.70 2.65 8.69
N VAL A 28 11.45 2.30 9.75
CA VAL A 28 10.98 1.36 10.77
C VAL A 28 10.22 2.16 11.82
N LEU A 29 8.97 1.77 12.07
CA LEU A 29 8.14 2.46 13.04
C LEU A 29 8.44 1.96 14.46
N ASP A 30 8.27 2.84 15.44
CA ASP A 30 8.52 2.53 16.85
C ASP A 30 7.51 1.53 17.42
N SER A 31 6.32 1.51 16.87
CA SER A 31 5.24 0.64 17.34
C SER A 31 4.47 0.08 16.17
N SER A 32 3.68 -0.97 16.42
CA SER A 32 2.85 -1.58 15.40
C SER A 32 1.89 -0.57 14.77
N ALA A 33 1.85 -0.53 13.46
CA ALA A 33 0.97 0.35 12.70
C ALA A 33 -0.16 -0.47 12.08
N ARG A 34 -1.08 -0.95 12.92
CA ARG A 34 -2.22 -1.75 12.47
C ARG A 34 -3.24 -0.94 11.71
N THR A 35 -3.33 0.35 12.02
CA THR A 35 -4.26 1.27 11.37
C THR A 35 -3.49 2.44 10.77
N ALA A 36 -4.16 3.16 9.87
CA ALA A 36 -3.58 4.37 9.29
C ALA A 36 -3.31 5.41 10.40
N GLN A 37 -4.18 5.49 11.43
CA GLN A 37 -3.98 6.42 12.53
C GLN A 37 -2.74 6.06 13.36
N ASP A 38 -2.51 4.76 13.61
CA ASP A 38 -1.31 4.31 14.32
C ASP A 38 -0.04 4.68 13.55
N ALA A 39 -0.04 4.48 12.25
CA ALA A 39 1.09 4.86 11.40
C ALA A 39 1.33 6.36 11.43
N ALA A 40 0.27 7.15 11.32
CA ALA A 40 0.36 8.60 11.37
C ALA A 40 0.95 9.08 12.69
N ASN A 41 0.51 8.49 13.80
CA ASN A 41 1.03 8.83 15.13
C ASN A 41 2.52 8.52 15.24
N SER A 42 2.94 7.34 14.75
CA SER A 42 4.35 6.95 14.78
C SER A 42 5.23 7.85 13.92
N LEU A 43 4.70 8.32 12.79
CA LEU A 43 5.44 9.17 11.86
C LEU A 43 5.27 10.67 12.15
N ASN A 44 4.45 11.00 13.14
CA ASN A 44 4.13 12.39 13.51
C ASN A 44 3.62 13.19 12.30
N THR A 45 2.63 12.62 11.61
CA THR A 45 2.03 13.22 10.42
C THR A 45 0.51 13.08 10.45
N GLU A 46 -0.16 13.70 9.50
CA GLU A 46 -1.61 13.62 9.39
C GLU A 46 -2.04 12.26 8.84
N VAL A 47 -3.15 11.72 9.33
CA VAL A 47 -3.64 10.41 8.89
C VAL A 47 -3.93 10.36 7.39
N GLY A 48 -4.33 11.48 6.80
CA GLY A 48 -4.59 11.55 5.36
C GLY A 48 -3.36 11.32 4.50
N SER A 49 -2.15 11.52 5.04
CA SER A 49 -0.91 11.27 4.32
C SER A 49 -0.50 9.80 4.31
N ILE A 50 -1.19 8.95 5.06
CA ILE A 50 -0.95 7.52 5.06
C ILE A 50 -1.71 6.88 3.90
N VAL A 51 -1.02 6.09 3.10
CA VAL A 51 -1.61 5.39 1.96
C VAL A 51 -2.10 4.02 2.40
N LYS A 52 -3.38 3.76 2.17
CA LYS A 52 -3.95 2.42 2.35
C LYS A 52 -3.93 1.74 0.99
N SER A 53 -3.26 0.60 0.90
CA SER A 53 -3.18 -0.18 -0.33
C SER A 53 -4.28 -1.25 -0.29
N LEU A 54 -5.32 -1.05 -1.08
CA LEU A 54 -6.47 -1.97 -1.13
C LEU A 54 -6.37 -2.81 -2.39
N PHE A 55 -6.25 -4.13 -2.20
CA PHE A 55 -6.16 -5.09 -3.29
C PHE A 55 -7.57 -5.55 -3.65
N LEU A 56 -7.98 -5.29 -4.88
CA LEU A 56 -9.30 -5.61 -5.38
C LEU A 56 -9.23 -6.66 -6.46
N ARG A 57 -10.27 -7.50 -6.53
CA ARG A 57 -10.45 -8.43 -7.62
C ARG A 57 -11.63 -8.00 -8.48
N THR A 58 -11.51 -8.24 -9.78
CA THR A 58 -12.62 -8.13 -10.71
C THR A 58 -12.96 -9.53 -11.25
N LYS A 59 -13.85 -9.59 -12.21
CA LYS A 59 -14.20 -10.87 -12.84
C LYS A 59 -12.98 -11.57 -13.42
N ASN A 60 -12.08 -10.82 -14.08
CA ASN A 60 -10.98 -11.39 -14.84
C ASN A 60 -9.59 -10.89 -14.43
N SER A 61 -9.49 -10.00 -13.45
CA SER A 61 -8.20 -9.41 -13.12
C SER A 61 -8.15 -8.90 -11.68
N PHE A 62 -7.01 -8.30 -11.34
CA PHE A 62 -6.76 -7.69 -10.04
C PHE A 62 -6.28 -6.27 -10.24
N LEU A 63 -6.51 -5.44 -9.23
CA LEU A 63 -6.01 -4.06 -9.23
C LEU A 63 -5.72 -3.61 -7.81
N LEU A 64 -4.98 -2.53 -7.70
CA LEU A 64 -4.64 -1.93 -6.42
C LEU A 64 -5.20 -0.51 -6.38
N CYS A 65 -5.87 -0.18 -5.27
CA CYS A 65 -6.33 1.18 -5.02
C CYS A 65 -5.52 1.76 -3.88
N LEU A 66 -4.87 2.89 -4.12
CA LEU A 66 -4.12 3.63 -3.12
C LEU A 66 -5.01 4.75 -2.61
N VAL A 67 -5.43 4.64 -1.36
CA VAL A 67 -6.45 5.50 -0.76
C VAL A 67 -5.86 6.24 0.44
N ALA A 68 -6.19 7.52 0.57
CA ALA A 68 -5.74 8.32 1.72
C ALA A 68 -6.31 7.75 3.02
N GLY A 69 -5.51 7.81 4.09
CA GLY A 69 -5.87 7.23 5.38
C GLY A 69 -7.12 7.81 6.02
N ASP A 70 -7.54 9.02 5.63
CA ASP A 70 -8.75 9.68 6.12
C ASP A 70 -9.94 9.50 5.18
N LYS A 71 -9.82 8.65 4.16
CA LYS A 71 -10.87 8.40 3.17
C LYS A 71 -11.20 6.92 3.11
N ARG A 72 -12.31 6.60 2.48
CA ARG A 72 -12.74 5.22 2.22
C ARG A 72 -12.80 5.00 0.72
N CYS A 73 -12.39 3.80 0.30
CA CYS A 73 -12.54 3.40 -1.09
C CYS A 73 -14.02 3.10 -1.37
N SER A 74 -14.58 3.78 -2.37
CA SER A 74 -15.93 3.49 -2.82
C SER A 74 -15.87 2.43 -3.91
N LEU A 75 -16.28 1.20 -3.60
CA LEU A 75 -16.36 0.14 -4.59
C LEU A 75 -17.33 0.49 -5.70
N ASN A 76 -18.39 1.24 -5.40
CA ASN A 76 -19.36 1.66 -6.42
C ASN A 76 -18.70 2.60 -7.45
N LYS A 77 -17.84 3.51 -6.99
CA LYS A 77 -17.09 4.39 -7.90
C LYS A 77 -16.13 3.58 -8.76
N ILE A 78 -15.45 2.61 -8.18
CA ILE A 78 -14.52 1.75 -8.92
C ILE A 78 -15.29 0.96 -9.99
N LYS A 79 -16.44 0.39 -9.62
CA LYS A 79 -17.29 -0.33 -10.57
C LYS A 79 -17.69 0.54 -11.76
N LYS A 80 -18.02 1.81 -11.51
CA LYS A 80 -18.36 2.75 -12.57
C LYS A 80 -17.16 3.07 -13.46
N ILE A 81 -16.01 3.31 -12.87
CA ILE A 81 -14.78 3.62 -13.62
C ILE A 81 -14.40 2.44 -14.51
N LEU A 82 -14.50 1.23 -14.00
CA LEU A 82 -14.14 0.01 -14.73
C LEU A 82 -15.25 -0.50 -15.66
N ASN A 83 -16.47 0.03 -15.51
CA ASN A 83 -17.66 -0.49 -16.18
C ASN A 83 -17.81 -1.99 -15.90
N GLU A 84 -17.66 -2.39 -14.63
CA GLU A 84 -17.64 -3.77 -14.18
C GLU A 84 -18.41 -3.87 -12.86
N LYS A 85 -19.34 -4.81 -12.78
CA LYS A 85 -20.16 -5.00 -11.57
C LYS A 85 -19.49 -5.92 -10.55
N ASP A 86 -18.68 -6.87 -11.02
CA ASP A 86 -18.03 -7.86 -10.15
C ASP A 86 -16.69 -7.35 -9.67
N VAL A 87 -16.74 -6.49 -8.65
CA VAL A 87 -15.54 -5.94 -8.00
C VAL A 87 -15.69 -6.10 -6.50
N SER A 88 -14.69 -6.70 -5.86
CA SER A 88 -14.68 -6.89 -4.42
C SER A 88 -13.25 -6.97 -3.91
N MET A 89 -13.10 -7.03 -2.58
CA MET A 89 -11.78 -7.22 -1.98
C MET A 89 -11.22 -8.58 -2.36
N GLY A 90 -9.94 -8.63 -2.69
CA GLY A 90 -9.25 -9.89 -2.94
C GLY A 90 -9.03 -10.66 -1.65
N SER A 91 -8.85 -11.98 -1.77
CA SER A 91 -8.55 -12.84 -0.63
C SER A 91 -7.10 -12.68 -0.19
N ALA A 92 -6.79 -13.13 1.03
CA ALA A 92 -5.42 -13.13 1.54
C ALA A 92 -4.48 -13.92 0.63
N ASP A 93 -4.93 -15.07 0.12
CA ASP A 93 -4.14 -15.90 -0.79
C ASP A 93 -3.86 -15.18 -2.10
N GLN A 94 -4.86 -14.50 -2.66
CA GLN A 94 -4.70 -13.72 -3.89
C GLN A 94 -3.72 -12.57 -3.70
N VAL A 95 -3.84 -11.86 -2.57
CA VAL A 95 -2.91 -10.77 -2.24
C VAL A 95 -1.49 -11.28 -2.22
N LYS A 96 -1.24 -12.38 -1.50
CA LYS A 96 0.11 -12.95 -1.38
C LYS A 96 0.65 -13.43 -2.72
N LYS A 97 -0.17 -14.13 -3.49
CA LYS A 97 0.24 -14.70 -4.78
C LYS A 97 0.58 -13.61 -5.81
N ILE A 98 -0.25 -12.58 -5.89
CA ILE A 98 -0.10 -11.55 -6.92
C ILE A 98 0.92 -10.49 -6.52
N THR A 99 0.86 -10.00 -5.28
CA THR A 99 1.72 -8.90 -4.85
C THR A 99 3.03 -9.36 -4.21
N GLY A 100 3.04 -10.55 -3.63
CA GLY A 100 4.17 -11.03 -2.85
C GLY A 100 4.20 -10.50 -1.42
N PHE A 101 3.17 -9.73 -1.05
CA PHE A 101 3.03 -9.19 0.31
C PHE A 101 1.85 -9.84 1.01
N THR A 102 1.84 -9.78 2.34
CA THR A 102 0.69 -10.20 3.13
C THR A 102 -0.23 -9.00 3.37
N ILE A 103 -1.49 -9.27 3.70
CA ILE A 103 -2.44 -8.22 4.06
C ILE A 103 -1.86 -7.41 5.23
N GLY A 104 -1.95 -6.10 5.15
CA GLY A 104 -1.38 -5.19 6.15
C GLY A 104 0.01 -4.70 5.80
N GLY A 105 0.72 -5.42 4.91
CA GLY A 105 2.05 -5.03 4.48
C GLY A 105 2.17 -4.74 2.98
N VAL A 106 1.04 -4.60 2.27
CA VAL A 106 1.06 -4.39 0.82
C VAL A 106 1.62 -3.02 0.50
N SER A 107 2.79 -3.01 -0.15
CA SER A 107 3.43 -1.78 -0.60
C SER A 107 2.75 -1.24 -1.86
N PRO A 108 2.79 0.09 -2.08
CA PRO A 108 2.38 0.67 -3.37
C PRO A 108 3.26 0.24 -4.54
N VAL A 109 4.46 -0.27 -4.28
CA VAL A 109 5.43 -0.63 -5.32
C VAL A 109 6.01 -2.02 -5.09
N ALA A 110 6.76 -2.51 -6.07
CA ALA A 110 7.52 -3.77 -5.98
C ALA A 110 6.66 -5.02 -5.89
N HIS A 111 5.53 -5.04 -6.58
CA HIS A 111 4.67 -6.22 -6.66
C HIS A 111 5.33 -7.30 -7.53
N LEU A 112 5.09 -8.58 -7.19
CA LEU A 112 5.64 -9.70 -7.98
C LEU A 112 5.06 -9.76 -9.39
N ASN A 113 3.79 -9.40 -9.53
CA ASN A 113 3.11 -9.39 -10.82
C ASN A 113 2.61 -7.98 -11.12
N PRO A 114 2.61 -7.55 -12.39
CA PRO A 114 2.09 -6.23 -12.74
C PRO A 114 0.64 -6.06 -12.31
N LEU A 115 0.32 -4.90 -11.75
CA LEU A 115 -1.01 -4.54 -11.31
C LEU A 115 -1.38 -3.18 -11.86
N LYS A 116 -2.64 -3.04 -12.24
CA LYS A 116 -3.19 -1.74 -12.54
C LYS A 116 -3.40 -1.01 -11.21
N ILE A 117 -2.95 0.24 -11.13
CA ILE A 117 -2.99 1.01 -9.89
C ILE A 117 -3.88 2.23 -10.09
N TYR A 118 -4.84 2.41 -9.18
CA TYR A 118 -5.68 3.59 -9.10
C TYR A 118 -5.29 4.37 -7.86
N ILE A 119 -5.12 5.67 -7.99
CA ILE A 119 -4.66 6.52 -6.89
C ILE A 119 -5.73 7.55 -6.55
N ASP A 120 -6.04 7.63 -5.25
CA ASP A 120 -6.95 8.64 -4.70
C ASP A 120 -6.31 10.02 -4.88
N GLU A 121 -6.97 10.89 -5.63
CA GLU A 121 -6.44 12.23 -5.90
C GLU A 121 -6.27 13.07 -4.63
N SER A 122 -6.99 12.75 -3.56
CA SER A 122 -6.86 13.48 -2.29
C SER A 122 -5.49 13.32 -1.65
N LEU A 123 -4.71 12.31 -2.06
CA LEU A 123 -3.33 12.16 -1.61
C LEU A 123 -2.43 13.31 -2.09
N SER A 124 -2.81 14.01 -3.15
CA SER A 124 -2.05 15.16 -3.65
C SER A 124 -2.08 16.37 -2.72
N ARG A 125 -2.93 16.35 -1.68
CA ARG A 125 -2.95 17.39 -0.65
C ARG A 125 -1.64 17.47 0.13
N PHE A 126 -0.85 16.39 0.11
CA PHE A 126 0.35 16.27 0.95
C PHE A 126 1.60 16.25 0.10
N LYS A 127 2.65 16.91 0.60
CA LYS A 127 3.96 16.90 -0.05
C LYS A 127 4.59 15.51 0.02
N ASN A 128 4.42 14.84 1.17
CA ASN A 128 4.94 13.49 1.38
C ASN A 128 3.80 12.59 1.81
N ILE A 129 3.80 11.36 1.29
CA ILE A 129 2.84 10.33 1.66
C ILE A 129 3.63 9.08 2.05
N TYR A 130 3.02 8.23 2.88
CA TYR A 130 3.69 7.08 3.47
C TYR A 130 2.82 5.84 3.30
N GLY A 131 3.41 4.76 2.84
CA GLY A 131 2.71 3.50 2.64
C GLY A 131 3.49 2.34 3.24
N ALA A 132 2.80 1.22 3.45
CA ALA A 132 3.45 0.02 3.95
C ALA A 132 4.55 -0.44 2.99
N ALA A 133 5.58 -1.05 3.53
CA ALA A 133 6.76 -1.46 2.77
C ALA A 133 7.09 -2.93 3.01
N GLY A 134 6.10 -3.79 2.85
CA GLY A 134 6.25 -5.23 3.00
C GLY A 134 5.85 -5.76 4.38
N LEU A 135 5.91 -4.92 5.41
CA LEU A 135 5.48 -5.24 6.77
C LEU A 135 4.76 -4.01 7.33
N SER A 136 3.83 -4.23 8.27
CA SER A 136 3.06 -3.13 8.85
C SER A 136 3.90 -2.16 9.66
N LEU A 137 5.06 -2.59 10.15
CA LEU A 137 5.98 -1.74 10.92
C LEU A 137 6.93 -0.93 10.03
N ILE A 138 6.94 -1.19 8.73
CA ILE A 138 7.88 -0.55 7.80
C ILE A 138 7.08 0.31 6.83
N HIS A 139 7.46 1.57 6.67
CA HIS A 139 6.79 2.51 5.77
C HIS A 139 7.78 3.21 4.84
N ILE A 140 7.26 3.73 3.76
CA ILE A 140 8.04 4.48 2.76
C ILE A 140 7.41 5.84 2.52
#